data_f68bc0b9eb76e9aa24ad4ce33f0427d0
#
_entry.id   f68bc0b9eb76e9aa24ad4ce33f0427d0
#
_cell.length_a   1.000
_cell.length_b   1.000
_cell.length_c   1.000
_cell.angle_alpha   90.00
_cell.angle_beta   90.00
_cell.angle_gamma   90.00
#
_symmetry.space_group_name_H-M   'P 1'
#
loop_
_entity.id
_entity.type
_entity.pdbx_description
1 polymer ?
#
loop_
_entity_poly.entity_id
_entity_poly.type
_entity_poly.pdbx_seq_one_letter_code
_entity_poly.pdbx_strand_id
1 'polypeptide(L)'
;MSIQDIRQAFKESACGEIDVVTNGLSRYVVHVPFTFDDGDHFVVLLKEENGQWILSDEGHTFMHMSYDFRELEFDEGTRRSVIDEVLNNFGIEDRAGELVLPIPAGRYGDALFSFVQAITKITDVAFLNRDRVRSTFNEDFKKLVESKSREAGLDTVEFDYTHPLQDPKGQYPVDARVNGKVTPQ
;
A
#
# COMPACT_ATOMS: atom_id res chain seq x y z
N MET A 1 -3.97 -35.74 15.33
CA MET A 1 -4.85 -34.62 14.93
C MET A 1 -5.39 -34.95 13.55
N SER A 2 -6.70 -35.04 13.39
CA SER A 2 -7.30 -35.35 12.09
C SER A 2 -7.39 -34.08 11.22
N ILE A 3 -7.58 -34.25 9.90
CA ILE A 3 -7.83 -33.09 9.01
C ILE A 3 -9.09 -32.33 9.41
N GLN A 4 -10.05 -33.01 10.02
CA GLN A 4 -11.28 -32.40 10.51
C GLN A 4 -11.00 -31.49 11.71
N ASP A 5 -10.17 -31.93 12.65
CA ASP A 5 -9.76 -31.15 13.83
C ASP A 5 -9.01 -29.88 13.39
N ILE A 6 -8.10 -30.02 12.42
CA ILE A 6 -7.35 -28.86 11.86
C ILE A 6 -8.31 -27.89 11.20
N ARG A 7 -9.24 -28.38 10.38
CA ARG A 7 -10.23 -27.53 9.68
C ARG A 7 -11.12 -26.79 10.66
N GLN A 8 -11.56 -27.45 11.73
CA GLN A 8 -12.40 -26.84 12.74
C GLN A 8 -11.65 -25.76 13.53
N ALA A 9 -10.45 -26.08 14.01
CA ALA A 9 -9.59 -25.13 14.72
C ALA A 9 -9.28 -23.89 13.87
N PHE A 10 -9.01 -24.09 12.57
CA PHE A 10 -8.75 -22.97 11.65
C PHE A 10 -9.98 -22.07 11.49
N LYS A 11 -11.18 -22.65 11.33
CA LYS A 11 -12.42 -21.87 11.23
C LYS A 11 -12.70 -21.10 12.52
N GLU A 12 -12.56 -21.74 13.67
CA GLU A 12 -12.81 -21.10 14.96
C GLU A 12 -11.84 -19.95 15.21
N SER A 13 -10.55 -20.13 14.96
CA SER A 13 -9.57 -19.06 15.14
C SER A 13 -9.75 -17.92 14.15
N ALA A 14 -9.98 -18.21 12.86
CA ALA A 14 -10.16 -17.16 11.84
C ALA A 14 -11.46 -16.37 12.01
N CYS A 15 -12.56 -17.04 12.37
CA CYS A 15 -13.84 -16.36 12.62
C CYS A 15 -13.90 -15.69 13.99
N GLY A 16 -13.15 -16.17 14.98
CA GLY A 16 -13.11 -15.59 16.33
C GLY A 16 -12.50 -14.18 16.38
N GLU A 17 -11.74 -13.81 15.37
CA GLU A 17 -11.13 -12.48 15.25
C GLU A 17 -12.07 -11.43 14.59
N ILE A 18 -13.24 -11.88 14.11
CA ILE A 18 -14.24 -10.98 13.51
C ILE A 18 -15.42 -10.86 14.47
N ASP A 19 -15.71 -9.65 14.90
CA ASP A 19 -16.85 -9.36 15.77
C ASP A 19 -17.69 -8.20 15.22
N VAL A 20 -18.99 -8.22 15.50
CA VAL A 20 -19.94 -7.21 15.02
C VAL A 20 -20.68 -6.62 16.21
N VAL A 21 -20.41 -5.36 16.49
CA VAL A 21 -20.95 -4.65 17.65
C VAL A 21 -21.90 -3.54 17.22
N THR A 22 -23.04 -3.45 17.90
CA THR A 22 -24.03 -2.41 17.64
C THR A 22 -23.47 -1.02 17.97
N ASN A 23 -23.61 -0.08 17.04
CA ASN A 23 -23.21 1.31 17.22
C ASN A 23 -24.32 2.29 16.72
N GLY A 24 -25.47 2.18 17.30
CA GLY A 24 -26.67 2.97 16.94
C GLY A 24 -27.73 2.17 16.17
N LEU A 25 -28.70 2.88 15.60
CA LEU A 25 -29.77 2.29 14.79
C LEU A 25 -29.22 1.94 13.40
N SER A 26 -29.37 0.69 12.99
CA SER A 26 -28.91 0.17 11.66
C SER A 26 -27.46 0.50 11.32
N ARG A 27 -26.60 0.58 12.37
CA ARG A 27 -25.17 0.86 12.24
C ARG A 27 -24.39 -0.04 13.20
N TYR A 28 -23.39 -0.76 12.67
CA TYR A 28 -22.60 -1.72 13.41
C TYR A 28 -21.12 -1.51 13.11
N VAL A 29 -20.26 -1.62 14.11
CA VAL A 29 -18.81 -1.72 13.92
C VAL A 29 -18.46 -3.17 13.67
N VAL A 30 -17.71 -3.43 12.63
CA VAL A 30 -17.15 -4.74 12.32
C VAL A 30 -15.68 -4.73 12.70
N HIS A 31 -15.36 -5.38 13.81
CA HIS A 31 -13.97 -5.58 14.21
C HIS A 31 -13.31 -6.60 13.31
N VAL A 32 -12.13 -6.29 12.82
CA VAL A 32 -11.33 -7.16 11.95
C VAL A 32 -9.87 -7.17 12.43
N PRO A 33 -9.13 -8.28 12.27
CA PRO A 33 -7.74 -8.38 12.71
C PRO A 33 -6.77 -7.78 11.68
N PHE A 34 -7.09 -6.58 11.18
CA PHE A 34 -6.28 -5.86 10.22
C PHE A 34 -5.97 -4.46 10.76
N THR A 35 -4.73 -4.05 10.57
CA THR A 35 -4.21 -2.78 11.08
C THR A 35 -3.49 -2.01 9.98
N PHE A 36 -3.39 -0.71 10.16
CA PHE A 36 -2.42 0.14 9.47
C PHE A 36 -1.01 -0.15 9.99
N ASP A 37 0.00 0.39 9.34
CA ASP A 37 1.42 0.18 9.69
C ASP A 37 1.80 0.68 11.10
N ASP A 38 1.08 1.66 11.62
CA ASP A 38 1.27 2.21 12.98
C ASP A 38 0.56 1.39 14.07
N GLY A 39 -0.20 0.36 13.68
CA GLY A 39 -0.94 -0.54 14.56
C GLY A 39 -2.38 -0.14 14.83
N ASP A 40 -2.87 0.98 14.30
CA ASP A 40 -4.28 1.33 14.38
C ASP A 40 -5.14 0.38 13.55
N HIS A 41 -6.30 -0.03 14.09
CA HIS A 41 -7.19 -0.97 13.41
C HIS A 41 -7.92 -0.30 12.23
N PHE A 42 -8.18 -1.09 11.19
CA PHE A 42 -9.06 -0.66 10.12
C PHE A 42 -10.47 -0.40 10.68
N VAL A 43 -11.04 0.73 10.31
CA VAL A 43 -12.42 1.06 10.64
C VAL A 43 -13.34 0.48 9.57
N VAL A 44 -14.20 -0.43 9.97
CA VAL A 44 -15.20 -1.05 9.10
C VAL A 44 -16.56 -0.93 9.76
N LEU A 45 -17.49 -0.30 9.07
CA LEU A 45 -18.86 -0.12 9.53
C LEU A 45 -19.81 -0.82 8.57
N LEU A 46 -20.76 -1.54 9.13
CA LEU A 46 -21.90 -2.09 8.43
C LEU A 46 -23.09 -1.16 8.65
N LYS A 47 -23.62 -0.60 7.57
CA LYS A 47 -24.74 0.37 7.60
C LYS A 47 -25.85 -0.06 6.65
N GLU A 48 -27.09 0.33 6.95
CA GLU A 48 -28.20 0.17 6.02
C GLU A 48 -28.55 1.54 5.41
N GLU A 49 -28.47 1.62 4.09
CA GLU A 49 -28.83 2.81 3.32
C GLU A 49 -29.86 2.44 2.25
N ASN A 50 -31.03 3.08 2.28
CA ASN A 50 -32.11 2.87 1.32
C ASN A 50 -32.54 1.39 1.16
N GLY A 51 -32.50 0.61 2.25
CA GLY A 51 -32.84 -0.82 2.25
C GLY A 51 -31.73 -1.73 1.73
N GLN A 52 -30.53 -1.20 1.50
CA GLN A 52 -29.36 -1.95 1.12
C GLN A 52 -28.27 -1.89 2.20
N TRP A 53 -27.70 -3.04 2.51
CA TRP A 53 -26.53 -3.09 3.39
C TRP A 53 -25.27 -2.69 2.65
N ILE A 54 -24.46 -1.87 3.30
CA ILE A 54 -23.16 -1.41 2.79
C ILE A 54 -22.08 -1.58 3.86
N LEU A 55 -20.84 -1.75 3.42
CA LEU A 55 -19.66 -1.52 4.25
C LEU A 55 -19.13 -0.11 3.96
N SER A 56 -18.64 0.54 5.00
CA SER A 56 -18.06 1.89 4.92
C SER A 56 -16.88 2.00 5.89
N ASP A 57 -15.86 2.77 5.51
CA ASP A 57 -14.77 3.17 6.41
C ASP A 57 -14.99 4.56 7.06
N GLU A 58 -16.08 5.25 6.69
CA GLU A 58 -16.37 6.63 7.10
C GLU A 58 -15.20 7.60 6.87
N GLY A 59 -14.41 7.37 5.81
CA GLY A 59 -13.29 8.21 5.43
C GLY A 59 -12.00 7.97 6.23
N HIS A 60 -11.98 6.97 7.11
CA HIS A 60 -10.81 6.68 7.97
C HIS A 60 -9.58 6.30 7.18
N THR A 61 -9.73 5.59 6.06
CA THR A 61 -8.57 5.17 5.24
C THR A 61 -7.81 6.37 4.71
N PHE A 62 -8.47 7.29 4.04
CA PHE A 62 -7.80 8.48 3.51
C PHE A 62 -7.37 9.46 4.61
N MET A 63 -8.15 9.59 5.68
CA MET A 63 -7.75 10.39 6.84
C MET A 63 -6.44 9.85 7.43
N HIS A 64 -6.33 8.54 7.64
CA HIS A 64 -5.12 7.90 8.17
C HIS A 64 -3.92 8.11 7.23
N MET A 65 -4.12 7.89 5.94
CA MET A 65 -3.08 8.12 4.94
C MET A 65 -2.63 9.59 4.89
N SER A 66 -3.49 10.57 5.21
CA SER A 66 -3.15 11.99 5.21
C SER A 66 -2.15 12.39 6.30
N TYR A 67 -1.95 11.56 7.33
CA TYR A 67 -0.93 11.81 8.34
C TYR A 67 0.50 11.67 7.79
N ASP A 68 0.68 10.77 6.82
CA ASP A 68 1.98 10.51 6.18
C ASP A 68 2.19 11.36 4.92
N PHE A 69 1.14 11.95 4.36
CA PHE A 69 1.19 12.66 3.08
C PHE A 69 0.37 13.96 3.12
N ARG A 70 0.79 14.95 2.34
CA ARG A 70 -0.04 16.13 2.10
C ARG A 70 -1.25 15.72 1.26
N GLU A 71 -2.45 16.19 1.60
CA GLU A 71 -3.73 15.89 0.91
C GLU A 71 -3.64 15.94 -0.63
N LEU A 72 -2.88 16.89 -1.17
CA LEU A 72 -2.67 17.08 -2.61
C LEU A 72 -1.93 15.93 -3.32
N GLU A 73 -1.30 15.02 -2.58
CA GLU A 73 -0.51 13.95 -3.19
C GLU A 73 -1.35 12.71 -3.56
N PHE A 74 -2.61 12.63 -3.10
CA PHE A 74 -3.53 11.53 -3.42
C PHE A 74 -4.51 11.85 -4.54
N ASP A 75 -4.78 13.13 -4.78
CA ASP A 75 -5.81 13.56 -5.72
C ASP A 75 -5.36 13.54 -7.18
N GLU A 76 -4.05 13.46 -7.43
CA GLU A 76 -3.50 13.52 -8.78
C GLU A 76 -2.38 12.50 -9.04
N GLY A 77 -2.18 12.15 -10.31
CA GLY A 77 -1.05 11.39 -10.79
C GLY A 77 -1.18 9.87 -10.62
N THR A 78 -0.04 9.18 -10.59
CA THR A 78 0.04 7.70 -10.61
C THR A 78 -0.62 7.07 -9.39
N ARG A 79 -0.53 7.69 -8.21
CA ARG A 79 -1.15 7.17 -6.98
C ARG A 79 -2.66 7.14 -7.09
N ARG A 80 -3.27 8.24 -7.52
CA ARG A 80 -4.73 8.30 -7.74
C ARG A 80 -5.16 7.23 -8.74
N SER A 81 -4.43 7.06 -9.83
CA SER A 81 -4.73 6.04 -10.83
C SER A 81 -4.70 4.61 -10.24
N VAL A 82 -3.73 4.31 -9.36
CA VAL A 82 -3.66 2.99 -8.68
C VAL A 82 -4.83 2.82 -7.70
N ILE A 83 -5.18 3.86 -6.95
CA ILE A 83 -6.33 3.83 -6.04
C ILE A 83 -7.62 3.60 -6.84
N ASP A 84 -7.84 4.34 -7.92
CA ASP A 84 -9.02 4.20 -8.78
C ASP A 84 -9.12 2.80 -9.39
N GLU A 85 -8.00 2.20 -9.79
CA GLU A 85 -7.95 0.83 -10.27
C GLU A 85 -8.36 -0.17 -9.18
N VAL A 86 -7.88 0.01 -7.95
CA VAL A 86 -8.30 -0.83 -6.80
C VAL A 86 -9.79 -0.66 -6.55
N LEU A 87 -10.29 0.55 -6.45
CA LEU A 87 -11.71 0.83 -6.21
C LEU A 87 -12.59 0.16 -7.27
N ASN A 88 -12.24 0.31 -8.55
CA ASN A 88 -12.97 -0.32 -9.65
C ASN A 88 -12.95 -1.86 -9.59
N ASN A 89 -11.78 -2.45 -9.30
CA ASN A 89 -11.63 -3.91 -9.25
C ASN A 89 -12.43 -4.55 -8.11
N PHE A 90 -12.64 -3.83 -7.01
CA PHE A 90 -13.39 -4.30 -5.85
C PHE A 90 -14.84 -3.80 -5.81
N GLY A 91 -15.27 -2.96 -6.76
CA GLY A 91 -16.60 -2.39 -6.80
C GLY A 91 -16.89 -1.43 -5.65
N ILE A 92 -15.86 -0.72 -5.17
CA ILE A 92 -15.94 0.24 -4.08
C ILE A 92 -16.14 1.63 -4.67
N GLU A 93 -17.04 2.40 -4.08
CA GLU A 93 -17.28 3.80 -4.39
C GLU A 93 -16.47 4.69 -3.44
N ASP A 94 -15.82 5.72 -3.97
CA ASP A 94 -15.26 6.83 -3.20
C ASP A 94 -16.30 7.95 -3.14
N ARG A 95 -16.89 8.17 -1.96
CA ARG A 95 -17.88 9.23 -1.70
C ARG A 95 -17.26 10.38 -0.92
N ALA A 96 -16.48 11.20 -1.63
CA ALA A 96 -15.75 12.33 -1.04
C ALA A 96 -14.82 11.90 0.11
N GLY A 97 -14.05 10.84 -0.10
CA GLY A 97 -13.10 10.27 0.86
C GLY A 97 -13.67 9.13 1.71
N GLU A 98 -14.97 8.87 1.69
CA GLU A 98 -15.59 7.70 2.31
C GLU A 98 -15.59 6.53 1.30
N LEU A 99 -14.96 5.43 1.66
CA LEU A 99 -15.00 4.19 0.88
C LEU A 99 -16.26 3.41 1.20
N VAL A 100 -17.06 3.10 0.18
CA VAL A 100 -18.35 2.43 0.34
C VAL A 100 -18.44 1.22 -0.58
N LEU A 101 -18.79 0.04 -0.01
CA LEU A 101 -19.02 -1.19 -0.76
C LEU A 101 -20.45 -1.69 -0.52
N PRO A 102 -21.32 -1.68 -1.54
CA PRO A 102 -22.63 -2.33 -1.47
C PRO A 102 -22.50 -3.84 -1.26
N ILE A 103 -23.30 -4.39 -0.34
CA ILE A 103 -23.27 -5.82 -0.03
C ILE A 103 -24.37 -6.54 -0.82
N PRO A 104 -24.03 -7.49 -1.68
CA PRO A 104 -25.03 -8.37 -2.27
C PRO A 104 -25.74 -9.21 -1.19
N ALA A 105 -27.03 -9.47 -1.36
CA ALA A 105 -27.84 -10.18 -0.37
C ALA A 105 -27.17 -11.47 0.13
N GLY A 106 -26.97 -11.54 1.45
CA GLY A 106 -26.39 -12.70 2.14
C GLY A 106 -24.86 -12.88 1.99
N ARG A 107 -24.14 -11.99 1.28
CA ARG A 107 -22.70 -12.13 1.03
C ARG A 107 -21.83 -11.23 1.93
N TYR A 108 -22.16 -11.16 3.21
CA TYR A 108 -21.44 -10.30 4.16
C TYR A 108 -19.95 -10.61 4.28
N GLY A 109 -19.59 -11.89 4.39
CA GLY A 109 -18.19 -12.32 4.52
C GLY A 109 -17.36 -12.02 3.28
N ASP A 110 -17.92 -12.31 2.08
CA ASP A 110 -17.23 -12.01 0.81
C ASP A 110 -17.00 -10.50 0.65
N ALA A 111 -18.01 -9.69 0.98
CA ALA A 111 -17.92 -8.24 0.93
C ALA A 111 -16.88 -7.73 1.95
N LEU A 112 -16.89 -8.26 3.18
CA LEU A 112 -15.91 -7.88 4.20
C LEU A 112 -14.48 -8.14 3.76
N PHE A 113 -14.18 -9.34 3.26
CA PHE A 113 -12.83 -9.67 2.78
C PHE A 113 -12.42 -8.85 1.56
N SER A 114 -13.35 -8.57 0.64
CA SER A 114 -13.09 -7.69 -0.50
C SER A 114 -12.78 -6.27 -0.05
N PHE A 115 -13.54 -5.75 0.90
CA PHE A 115 -13.38 -4.39 1.44
C PHE A 115 -12.04 -4.22 2.16
N VAL A 116 -11.72 -5.14 3.07
CA VAL A 116 -10.45 -5.13 3.80
C VAL A 116 -9.25 -5.29 2.86
N GLN A 117 -9.35 -6.17 1.86
CA GLN A 117 -8.30 -6.34 0.86
C GLN A 117 -8.09 -5.07 0.04
N ALA A 118 -9.16 -4.36 -0.30
CA ALA A 118 -9.04 -3.09 -1.00
C ALA A 118 -8.39 -2.01 -0.13
N ILE A 119 -8.81 -1.87 1.14
CA ILE A 119 -8.16 -0.94 2.09
C ILE A 119 -6.66 -1.24 2.18
N THR A 120 -6.27 -2.51 2.38
CA THR A 120 -4.85 -2.90 2.42
C THR A 120 -4.09 -2.46 1.17
N LYS A 121 -4.67 -2.68 -0.03
CA LYS A 121 -4.03 -2.27 -1.30
C LYS A 121 -3.95 -0.74 -1.45
N ILE A 122 -4.95 -0.01 -0.97
CA ILE A 122 -4.96 1.46 -0.99
C ILE A 122 -3.88 1.99 -0.06
N THR A 123 -3.76 1.45 1.16
CA THR A 123 -2.74 1.87 2.11
C THR A 123 -1.33 1.54 1.63
N ASP A 124 -1.13 0.43 0.91
CA ASP A 124 0.14 0.07 0.28
C ASP A 124 0.63 1.11 -0.76
N VAL A 125 -0.28 1.93 -1.31
CA VAL A 125 0.10 3.04 -2.20
C VAL A 125 0.99 4.06 -1.48
N ALA A 126 0.93 4.13 -0.16
CA ALA A 126 1.85 4.92 0.66
C ALA A 126 3.33 4.55 0.43
N PHE A 127 3.63 3.28 0.13
CA PHE A 127 4.98 2.83 -0.18
C PHE A 127 5.50 3.29 -1.55
N LEU A 128 4.62 3.78 -2.44
CA LEU A 128 5.00 4.36 -3.73
C LEU A 128 5.52 5.81 -3.59
N ASN A 129 6.04 6.18 -2.43
CA ASN A 129 6.69 7.48 -2.26
C ASN A 129 7.91 7.57 -3.18
N ARG A 130 8.02 8.68 -3.94
CA ARG A 130 9.12 8.95 -4.88
C ARG A 130 10.49 8.73 -4.23
N ASP A 131 10.64 9.13 -2.98
CA ASP A 131 11.91 9.00 -2.27
C ASP A 131 12.24 7.56 -1.90
N ARG A 132 11.25 6.74 -1.52
CA ARG A 132 11.44 5.30 -1.27
C ARG A 132 11.71 4.53 -2.55
N VAL A 133 10.92 4.76 -3.61
CA VAL A 133 11.14 4.13 -4.92
C VAL A 133 12.51 4.52 -5.48
N ARG A 134 12.90 5.79 -5.37
CA ARG A 134 14.22 6.28 -5.78
C ARG A 134 15.35 5.70 -4.93
N SER A 135 15.16 5.61 -3.61
CA SER A 135 16.11 4.99 -2.69
C SER A 135 16.32 3.51 -3.02
N THR A 136 15.24 2.74 -3.14
CA THR A 136 15.29 1.30 -3.48
C THR A 136 15.90 1.09 -4.86
N PHE A 137 15.49 1.88 -5.86
CA PHE A 137 16.08 1.82 -7.19
C PHE A 137 17.58 2.12 -7.17
N ASN A 138 18.01 3.15 -6.46
CA ASN A 138 19.42 3.50 -6.34
C ASN A 138 20.24 2.40 -5.65
N GLU A 139 19.69 1.78 -4.59
CA GLU A 139 20.34 0.65 -3.93
C GLU A 139 20.46 -0.57 -4.84
N ASP A 140 19.42 -0.93 -5.56
CA ASP A 140 19.41 -2.06 -6.48
C ASP A 140 20.32 -1.77 -7.69
N PHE A 141 20.33 -0.55 -8.21
CA PHE A 141 21.25 -0.09 -9.22
C PHE A 141 22.71 -0.22 -8.76
N LYS A 142 23.03 0.27 -7.56
CA LYS A 142 24.39 0.16 -6.98
C LYS A 142 24.83 -1.31 -6.87
N LYS A 143 23.98 -2.18 -6.33
CA LYS A 143 24.25 -3.64 -6.22
C LYS A 143 24.46 -4.28 -7.58
N LEU A 144 23.62 -3.93 -8.57
CA LEU A 144 23.74 -4.46 -9.94
C LEU A 144 25.07 -4.04 -10.59
N VAL A 145 25.42 -2.76 -10.51
CA VAL A 145 26.68 -2.23 -11.07
C VAL A 145 27.89 -2.90 -10.41
N GLU A 146 27.91 -3.03 -9.09
CA GLU A 146 28.98 -3.72 -8.36
C GLU A 146 29.11 -5.19 -8.78
N SER A 147 27.98 -5.91 -8.87
CA SER A 147 27.97 -7.32 -9.28
C SER A 147 28.52 -7.49 -10.70
N LYS A 148 28.02 -6.68 -11.64
CA LYS A 148 28.45 -6.74 -13.05
C LYS A 148 29.88 -6.28 -13.26
N SER A 149 30.34 -5.28 -12.50
CA SER A 149 31.73 -4.84 -12.53
C SER A 149 32.66 -5.93 -12.04
N ARG A 150 32.31 -6.63 -10.96
CA ARG A 150 33.08 -7.75 -10.42
C ARG A 150 33.12 -8.94 -11.40
N GLU A 151 32.00 -9.29 -12.03
CA GLU A 151 31.92 -10.32 -13.07
C GLU A 151 32.82 -9.99 -14.28
N ALA A 152 32.95 -8.70 -14.60
CA ALA A 152 33.77 -8.21 -15.72
C ALA A 152 35.27 -8.00 -15.35
N GLY A 153 35.66 -8.27 -14.11
CA GLY A 153 37.03 -8.04 -13.63
C GLY A 153 37.39 -6.55 -13.50
N LEU A 154 36.40 -5.71 -13.20
CA LEU A 154 36.58 -4.28 -13.01
C LEU A 154 36.60 -3.97 -11.51
N ASP A 155 37.75 -3.49 -11.01
CA ASP A 155 38.00 -3.45 -9.56
C ASP A 155 37.55 -2.19 -8.86
N THR A 156 37.27 -1.10 -9.61
CA THR A 156 36.90 0.21 -9.04
C THR A 156 35.53 0.65 -9.52
N VAL A 157 34.62 0.83 -8.59
CA VAL A 157 33.29 1.44 -8.81
C VAL A 157 33.16 2.61 -7.88
N GLU A 158 32.86 3.78 -8.42
CA GLU A 158 32.59 5.01 -7.67
C GLU A 158 31.19 5.49 -8.05
N PHE A 159 30.30 5.64 -7.06
CA PHE A 159 28.96 6.19 -7.26
C PHE A 159 28.92 7.67 -6.99
N ASP A 160 27.95 8.35 -7.58
CA ASP A 160 27.72 9.80 -7.44
C ASP A 160 29.01 10.59 -7.73
N TYR A 161 29.80 10.15 -8.73
CA TYR A 161 31.09 10.73 -9.06
C TYR A 161 30.95 12.09 -9.74
N THR A 162 31.72 13.07 -9.26
CA THR A 162 31.88 14.39 -9.89
C THR A 162 33.29 14.60 -10.38
N HIS A 163 33.45 15.12 -11.58
CA HIS A 163 34.79 15.30 -12.16
C HIS A 163 35.44 16.58 -11.60
N PRO A 164 36.56 16.48 -10.85
CA PRO A 164 37.10 17.60 -10.07
C PRO A 164 37.55 18.82 -10.91
N LEU A 165 37.89 18.63 -12.18
CA LEU A 165 38.31 19.70 -13.08
C LEU A 165 37.18 20.24 -13.97
N GLN A 166 36.23 19.39 -14.36
CA GLN A 166 35.12 19.78 -15.25
C GLN A 166 33.88 20.20 -14.49
N ASP A 167 33.69 19.69 -13.29
CA ASP A 167 32.59 20.03 -12.37
C ASP A 167 33.09 20.28 -10.95
N PRO A 168 33.89 21.35 -10.74
CA PRO A 168 34.48 21.63 -9.44
C PRO A 168 33.46 22.03 -8.37
N LYS A 169 32.21 22.28 -8.75
CA LYS A 169 31.11 22.60 -7.84
C LYS A 169 30.21 21.38 -7.54
N GLY A 170 30.44 20.23 -8.19
CA GLY A 170 29.64 19.03 -8.00
C GLY A 170 28.18 19.18 -8.45
N GLN A 171 27.92 19.96 -9.51
CA GLN A 171 26.56 20.23 -9.98
C GLN A 171 26.01 19.14 -10.91
N TYR A 172 26.91 18.33 -11.49
CA TYR A 172 26.54 17.30 -12.48
C TYR A 172 27.20 15.96 -12.11
N PRO A 173 26.76 15.32 -11.02
CA PRO A 173 27.27 13.99 -10.67
C PRO A 173 26.84 12.97 -11.72
N VAL A 174 27.67 11.98 -11.99
CA VAL A 174 27.30 10.77 -12.76
C VAL A 174 27.00 9.63 -11.81
N ASP A 175 26.00 8.81 -12.14
CA ASP A 175 25.50 7.77 -11.25
C ASP A 175 26.56 6.74 -10.87
N ALA A 176 27.40 6.34 -11.83
CA ALA A 176 28.50 5.44 -11.57
C ALA A 176 29.70 5.69 -12.50
N ARG A 177 30.90 5.47 -11.97
CA ARG A 177 32.15 5.44 -12.69
C ARG A 177 32.83 4.11 -12.42
N VAL A 178 33.17 3.37 -13.47
CA VAL A 178 33.82 2.05 -13.36
C VAL A 178 35.18 2.12 -14.04
N ASN A 179 36.26 1.76 -13.34
CA ASN A 179 37.64 1.79 -13.84
C ASN A 179 38.00 3.07 -14.61
N GLY A 180 37.52 4.22 -14.14
CA GLY A 180 37.74 5.51 -14.78
C GLY A 180 36.93 5.77 -16.04
N LYS A 181 36.01 4.90 -16.44
CA LYS A 181 35.00 5.13 -17.49
C LYS A 181 33.67 5.54 -16.85
N VAL A 182 33.01 6.53 -17.45
CA VAL A 182 31.72 7.06 -16.96
C VAL A 182 30.60 6.29 -17.64
N THR A 183 29.62 5.81 -16.88
CA THR A 183 28.34 5.32 -17.39
C THR A 183 27.31 6.42 -17.29
N PRO A 184 26.76 6.96 -18.40
CA PRO A 184 25.64 7.90 -18.36
C PRO A 184 24.32 7.18 -18.00
N GLN A 185 23.38 7.94 -17.46
CA GLN A 185 21.98 7.54 -17.25
C GLN A 185 21.31 7.11 -18.55
#